data_a4ea1955cc32de573169f53afce3755e
#
_entry.id   a4ea1955cc32de573169f53afce3755e
#
_cell.length_a   1.000
_cell.length_b   1.000
_cell.length_c   1.000
_cell.angle_alpha   90.00
_cell.angle_beta   90.00
_cell.angle_gamma   90.00
#
_symmetry.space_group_name_H-M   'P 1'
#
loop_
_entity.id
_entity.type
_entity.pdbx_description
1 polymer ?
#
loop_
_entity_poly.entity_id
_entity_poly.type
_entity_poly.pdbx_seq_one_letter_code
_entity_poly.pdbx_strand_id
1 'polypeptide(L)'
;LPGPAGIEQHDGKTSMHERNRDLCPNPESYIELLRSTPARTVCPNFYLFDHARGCNFNCSYCFLRDIEYNRKERRIFNDTDKLYRELSAWLAQDDLETYLANAGNMTDGLSFEKERPLWGDLIEYMRENAEAKGRPHCLLVVTKAGLEHCGAFLEHKPCANVIVSFSINAPEAARDHEFGAAAAEDRLVAAMRLKKLGWRVRVRLDPMIHGYDYSRLIEDVATLAPERVTLGTLRADPTLIPEVKGVSIFDKLGVPDPEGIARYPREVRMAMYQPAVDRLGGVCSIGLCEETEDVWLELGLDAERKTCNCNPF
;
A
#
# COMPACT_ATOMS: atom_id res chain seq x y z
N LEU A 1 47.54 34.33 -5.45
CA LEU A 1 46.16 34.16 -5.93
C LEU A 1 45.73 32.72 -5.62
N PRO A 2 44.74 32.47 -4.77
CA PRO A 2 44.19 31.12 -4.58
C PRO A 2 43.23 30.79 -5.72
N GLY A 3 43.33 29.58 -6.28
CA GLY A 3 42.42 29.05 -7.28
C GLY A 3 41.01 28.74 -6.72
N PRO A 4 40.01 28.62 -7.58
CA PRO A 4 38.63 28.45 -7.14
C PRO A 4 38.42 27.10 -6.48
N ALA A 5 37.72 27.14 -5.34
CA ALA A 5 37.25 25.98 -4.62
C ALA A 5 36.32 25.14 -5.53
N GLY A 6 36.62 23.85 -5.66
CA GLY A 6 35.79 22.90 -6.36
C GLY A 6 34.44 22.79 -5.65
N ILE A 7 33.39 23.02 -6.42
CA ILE A 7 32.01 22.70 -6.02
C ILE A 7 31.94 21.17 -6.07
N GLU A 8 31.95 20.52 -4.92
CA GLU A 8 31.52 19.13 -4.81
C GLU A 8 30.04 19.06 -5.21
N GLN A 9 29.80 18.56 -6.41
CA GLN A 9 28.47 18.13 -6.81
C GLN A 9 28.13 16.92 -5.95
N HIS A 10 27.34 17.12 -4.93
CA HIS A 10 26.59 16.04 -4.30
C HIS A 10 25.67 15.47 -5.38
N ASP A 11 26.05 14.32 -5.96
CA ASP A 11 25.15 13.48 -6.73
C ASP A 11 24.03 13.01 -5.80
N GLY A 12 22.90 13.71 -5.87
CA GLY A 12 21.72 13.47 -5.02
C GLY A 12 20.96 12.17 -5.37
N LYS A 13 21.66 11.05 -5.50
CA LYS A 13 21.05 9.74 -5.63
C LYS A 13 20.94 9.09 -4.25
N THR A 14 19.99 9.53 -3.46
CA THR A 14 19.56 8.77 -2.28
C THR A 14 18.88 7.50 -2.78
N SER A 15 19.39 6.32 -2.43
CA SER A 15 18.75 5.05 -2.77
C SER A 15 17.37 4.97 -2.12
N MET A 16 16.47 4.13 -2.64
CA MET A 16 15.19 3.86 -1.96
C MET A 16 15.44 3.27 -0.57
N HIS A 17 16.54 2.56 -0.40
CA HIS A 17 17.00 2.06 0.89
C HIS A 17 17.35 3.19 1.87
N GLU A 18 18.08 4.23 1.45
CA GLU A 18 18.33 5.41 2.27
C GLU A 18 17.04 6.20 2.50
N ARG A 19 16.19 6.34 1.48
CA ARG A 19 14.86 6.91 1.63
C ARG A 19 14.02 6.11 2.62
N ASN A 20 14.04 4.77 2.54
CA ASN A 20 13.31 3.92 3.47
C ASN A 20 13.91 3.94 4.89
N ARG A 21 15.20 4.20 5.06
CA ARG A 21 15.78 4.48 6.39
C ARG A 21 15.23 5.77 7.00
N ASP A 22 15.12 6.81 6.18
CA ASP A 22 14.51 8.08 6.58
C ASP A 22 12.99 7.97 6.77
N LEU A 23 12.37 6.94 6.15
CA LEU A 23 10.95 6.62 6.23
C LEU A 23 10.58 5.66 7.36
N CYS A 24 11.57 5.02 7.98
CA CYS A 24 11.28 4.14 9.08
C CYS A 24 10.75 4.98 10.24
N PRO A 25 9.44 4.95 10.52
CA PRO A 25 8.91 5.74 11.60
C PRO A 25 9.63 5.36 12.88
N ASN A 26 9.85 6.35 13.74
CA ASN A 26 10.37 6.08 15.06
C ASN A 26 9.53 4.94 15.67
N PRO A 27 10.14 3.81 16.11
CA PRO A 27 9.41 2.72 16.73
C PRO A 27 8.55 3.18 17.93
N GLU A 28 8.73 4.42 18.33
CA GLU A 28 7.95 5.06 19.37
C GLU A 28 6.72 5.84 18.87
N SER A 29 6.45 5.95 17.57
CA SER A 29 5.26 6.63 17.02
C SER A 29 4.31 5.65 16.34
N TYR A 30 3.00 5.77 16.62
CA TYR A 30 1.94 5.05 15.93
C TYR A 30 1.44 5.77 14.70
N ILE A 31 1.52 7.12 14.68
CA ILE A 31 1.02 7.93 13.56
C ILE A 31 2.08 8.95 13.16
N GLU A 32 2.58 8.83 11.94
CA GLU A 32 3.62 9.69 11.38
C GLU A 32 3.36 10.00 9.91
N LEU A 33 3.53 11.26 9.50
CA LEU A 33 3.34 11.67 8.11
C LEU A 33 4.51 11.20 7.24
N LEU A 34 4.20 10.39 6.23
CA LEU A 34 5.15 9.93 5.22
C LEU A 34 5.26 10.97 4.10
N ARG A 35 6.43 11.60 3.96
CA ARG A 35 6.68 12.68 2.97
C ARG A 35 7.61 12.32 1.83
N SER A 36 8.05 11.09 1.72
CA SER A 36 9.11 10.74 0.77
C SER A 36 8.57 10.12 -0.52
N THR A 37 7.70 10.80 -1.19
CA THR A 37 7.34 10.44 -2.56
C THR A 37 8.46 10.84 -3.52
N PRO A 38 8.95 9.95 -4.40
CA PRO A 38 9.92 10.30 -5.44
C PRO A 38 9.39 11.44 -6.32
N ALA A 39 10.27 12.38 -6.70
CA ALA A 39 9.90 13.66 -7.30
C ALA A 39 9.06 13.57 -8.60
N ARG A 40 9.18 12.48 -9.36
CA ARG A 40 8.43 12.28 -10.61
C ARG A 40 7.27 11.30 -10.48
N THR A 41 7.01 10.84 -9.28
CA THR A 41 5.98 9.84 -9.00
C THR A 41 4.72 10.51 -8.50
N VAL A 42 3.59 10.19 -9.09
CA VAL A 42 2.29 10.65 -8.63
C VAL A 42 1.87 9.80 -7.43
N CYS A 43 1.99 10.37 -6.24
CA CYS A 43 1.54 9.74 -5.00
C CYS A 43 1.10 10.84 -4.01
N PRO A 44 -0.03 10.71 -3.34
CA PRO A 44 -0.36 11.58 -2.22
C PRO A 44 0.52 11.21 -1.03
N ASN A 45 0.88 12.19 -0.22
CA ASN A 45 1.39 11.88 1.11
C ASN A 45 0.28 11.23 1.94
N PHE A 46 0.66 10.43 2.94
CA PHE A 46 -0.27 9.79 3.87
C PHE A 46 0.40 9.58 5.22
N TYR A 47 -0.40 9.41 6.26
CA TYR A 47 0.13 9.01 7.55
C TYR A 47 0.36 7.50 7.58
N LEU A 48 1.48 7.07 8.13
CA LEU A 48 1.65 5.69 8.56
C LEU A 48 0.83 5.47 9.82
N PHE A 49 0.15 4.33 9.91
CA PHE A 49 -0.39 3.79 11.14
C PHE A 49 0.42 2.55 11.49
N ASP A 50 1.46 2.74 12.31
CA ASP A 50 2.48 1.73 12.59
C ASP A 50 2.11 0.95 13.87
N HIS A 51 1.22 -0.02 13.75
CA HIS A 51 0.76 -0.87 14.85
C HIS A 51 1.62 -2.13 15.04
N ALA A 52 2.40 -2.50 14.03
CA ALA A 52 3.32 -3.62 14.02
C ALA A 52 4.38 -3.43 12.93
N ARG A 53 5.54 -4.05 13.09
CA ARG A 53 6.60 -4.13 12.09
C ARG A 53 6.89 -5.55 11.68
N GLY A 54 7.28 -5.73 10.43
CA GLY A 54 7.39 -7.04 9.80
C GLY A 54 6.00 -7.58 9.47
N CYS A 55 5.94 -8.75 8.87
CA CYS A 55 4.72 -9.34 8.40
C CYS A 55 4.74 -10.86 8.62
N ASN A 56 3.59 -11.45 8.91
CA ASN A 56 3.46 -12.91 9.00
C ASN A 56 3.43 -13.57 7.62
N PHE A 57 3.13 -12.80 6.56
CA PHE A 57 3.23 -13.26 5.19
C PHE A 57 4.66 -13.13 4.68
N ASN A 58 5.03 -14.01 3.73
CA ASN A 58 6.41 -14.12 3.26
C ASN A 58 6.48 -13.95 1.73
N CYS A 59 5.92 -12.85 1.21
CA CYS A 59 5.93 -12.56 -0.22
C CYS A 59 7.38 -12.41 -0.72
N SER A 60 7.74 -13.09 -1.81
CA SER A 60 9.11 -13.15 -2.32
C SER A 60 9.65 -11.79 -2.80
N TYR A 61 8.78 -10.90 -3.22
CA TYR A 61 9.11 -9.58 -3.77
C TYR A 61 8.98 -8.44 -2.74
N CYS A 62 8.61 -8.74 -1.49
CA CYS A 62 8.28 -7.70 -0.52
C CYS A 62 9.52 -6.93 -0.08
N PHE A 63 9.46 -5.60 -0.12
CA PHE A 63 10.54 -4.73 0.35
C PHE A 63 10.82 -4.90 1.85
N LEU A 64 9.82 -5.36 2.62
CA LEU A 64 10.00 -5.71 4.02
C LEU A 64 10.93 -6.91 4.25
N ARG A 65 11.42 -7.56 3.22
CA ARG A 65 12.46 -8.60 3.30
C ARG A 65 13.88 -8.03 3.39
N ASP A 66 14.04 -6.73 3.18
CA ASP A 66 15.33 -6.08 3.37
C ASP A 66 15.84 -6.33 4.79
N ILE A 67 17.11 -6.72 4.89
CA ILE A 67 17.76 -7.21 6.10
C ILE A 67 17.77 -6.15 7.21
N GLU A 68 17.94 -4.89 6.87
CA GLU A 68 18.02 -3.82 7.87
C GLU A 68 16.66 -3.53 8.52
N TYR A 69 15.56 -3.75 7.79
CA TYR A 69 14.23 -3.42 8.27
C TYR A 69 13.52 -4.55 9.01
N ASN A 70 13.75 -5.83 8.65
CA ASN A 70 12.82 -6.87 9.02
C ASN A 70 13.40 -8.20 9.49
N ARG A 71 14.67 -8.48 9.27
CA ARG A 71 15.22 -9.79 9.65
C ARG A 71 15.37 -9.99 11.14
N LYS A 72 15.35 -8.93 11.92
CA LYS A 72 15.70 -9.04 13.33
C LYS A 72 14.52 -9.21 14.26
N GLU A 73 13.35 -8.62 13.98
CA GLU A 73 12.24 -8.76 14.93
C GLU A 73 10.89 -8.44 14.27
N ARG A 74 10.01 -9.44 14.20
CA ARG A 74 8.58 -9.18 14.11
C ARG A 74 8.16 -8.52 15.41
N ARG A 75 7.60 -7.35 15.34
CA ARG A 75 7.29 -6.54 16.50
C ARG A 75 5.85 -6.07 16.46
N ILE A 76 5.08 -6.45 17.48
CA ILE A 76 3.72 -5.92 17.71
C ILE A 76 3.84 -4.85 18.79
N PHE A 77 3.33 -3.65 18.52
CA PHE A 77 3.34 -2.56 19.51
C PHE A 77 2.14 -2.68 20.43
N ASN A 78 2.36 -2.71 21.72
CA ASN A 78 1.35 -3.01 22.75
C ASN A 78 0.98 -1.83 23.67
N ASP A 79 1.58 -0.65 23.49
CA ASP A 79 1.23 0.53 24.27
C ASP A 79 -0.09 1.15 23.74
N THR A 80 -1.20 0.58 24.22
CA THR A 80 -2.55 0.97 23.83
C THR A 80 -2.88 2.40 24.25
N ASP A 81 -2.42 2.85 25.40
CA ASP A 81 -2.66 4.22 25.87
C ASP A 81 -1.98 5.24 24.95
N LYS A 82 -0.75 4.96 24.55
CA LYS A 82 -0.02 5.80 23.60
C LYS A 82 -0.70 5.82 22.24
N LEU A 83 -1.12 4.64 21.73
CA LEU A 83 -1.84 4.54 20.46
C LEU A 83 -3.07 5.46 20.45
N TYR A 84 -3.93 5.38 21.45
CA TYR A 84 -5.14 6.22 21.49
C TYR A 84 -4.85 7.70 21.75
N ARG A 85 -3.79 8.04 22.52
CA ARG A 85 -3.36 9.44 22.65
C ARG A 85 -2.92 10.02 21.29
N GLU A 86 -2.11 9.30 20.53
CA GLU A 86 -1.64 9.76 19.22
C GLU A 86 -2.77 9.80 18.18
N LEU A 87 -3.65 8.79 18.17
CA LEU A 87 -4.82 8.76 17.31
C LEU A 87 -5.77 9.93 17.63
N SER A 88 -6.02 10.21 18.91
CA SER A 88 -6.82 11.35 19.35
C SER A 88 -6.19 12.68 18.92
N ALA A 89 -4.89 12.82 19.08
CA ALA A 89 -4.15 14.03 18.68
C ALA A 89 -4.21 14.24 17.15
N TRP A 90 -4.11 13.17 16.36
CA TRP A 90 -4.25 13.24 14.92
C TRP A 90 -5.67 13.60 14.48
N LEU A 91 -6.69 12.98 15.09
CA LEU A 91 -8.10 13.27 14.82
C LEU A 91 -8.51 14.70 15.19
N ALA A 92 -7.80 15.34 16.12
CA ALA A 92 -8.06 16.72 16.53
C ALA A 92 -7.48 17.77 15.58
N GLN A 93 -6.62 17.36 14.64
CA GLN A 93 -5.97 18.28 13.70
C GLN A 93 -6.90 18.63 12.54
N ASP A 94 -6.90 19.89 12.15
CA ASP A 94 -7.51 20.42 10.94
C ASP A 94 -6.40 20.90 9.98
N ASP A 95 -6.75 21.19 8.74
CA ASP A 95 -5.82 21.71 7.72
C ASP A 95 -4.62 20.78 7.43
N LEU A 96 -4.85 19.47 7.52
CA LEU A 96 -3.85 18.47 7.19
C LEU A 96 -3.67 18.34 5.67
N GLU A 97 -2.44 18.06 5.24
CA GLU A 97 -2.13 17.73 3.85
C GLU A 97 -2.91 16.50 3.35
N THR A 98 -3.18 15.55 4.26
CA THR A 98 -3.96 14.35 4.01
C THR A 98 -4.67 13.92 5.29
N TYR A 99 -5.79 13.22 5.12
CA TYR A 99 -6.61 12.69 6.20
C TYR A 99 -6.65 11.15 6.21
N LEU A 100 -5.61 10.51 5.70
CA LEU A 100 -5.54 9.05 5.64
C LEU A 100 -4.32 8.52 6.39
N ALA A 101 -4.53 7.57 7.29
CA ALA A 101 -3.48 6.79 7.93
C ALA A 101 -3.54 5.33 7.45
N ASN A 102 -2.42 4.85 6.90
CA ASN A 102 -2.29 3.54 6.25
C ASN A 102 -1.64 2.53 7.20
N ALA A 103 -2.37 1.49 7.57
CA ALA A 103 -1.92 0.40 8.44
C ALA A 103 -1.16 -0.71 7.70
N GLY A 104 -1.09 -0.67 6.37
CA GLY A 104 -0.51 -1.74 5.56
C GLY A 104 0.82 -1.38 4.91
N ASN A 105 1.60 -0.45 5.46
CA ASN A 105 2.90 -0.07 4.91
C ASN A 105 4.06 -0.87 5.56
N MET A 106 4.23 -0.78 6.88
CA MET A 106 5.32 -1.44 7.63
C MET A 106 4.99 -2.88 8.03
N THR A 107 3.78 -3.31 7.75
CA THR A 107 3.25 -4.67 7.94
C THR A 107 2.10 -4.89 6.96
N ASP A 108 1.51 -6.07 6.94
CA ASP A 108 0.16 -6.27 6.41
C ASP A 108 -0.84 -5.89 7.50
N GLY A 109 -1.86 -5.13 7.15
CA GLY A 109 -2.80 -4.53 8.11
C GLY A 109 -3.58 -5.53 8.98
N LEU A 110 -3.68 -6.80 8.55
CA LEU A 110 -4.39 -7.85 9.30
C LEU A 110 -3.51 -9.05 9.64
N SER A 111 -2.24 -9.08 9.28
CA SER A 111 -1.41 -10.28 9.45
C SER A 111 -1.23 -10.68 10.91
N PHE A 112 -1.34 -9.74 11.85
CA PHE A 112 -1.22 -9.96 13.29
C PHE A 112 -2.57 -9.96 14.03
N GLU A 113 -3.70 -9.84 13.34
CA GLU A 113 -5.02 -9.68 13.98
C GLU A 113 -5.42 -10.89 14.84
N LYS A 114 -4.97 -12.10 14.47
CA LYS A 114 -5.19 -13.32 15.28
C LYS A 114 -4.34 -13.35 16.55
N GLU A 115 -3.15 -12.75 16.53
CA GLU A 115 -2.22 -12.74 17.67
C GLU A 115 -2.54 -11.58 18.62
N ARG A 116 -2.91 -10.44 18.06
CA ARG A 116 -3.33 -9.24 18.78
C ARG A 116 -4.54 -8.63 18.08
N PRO A 117 -5.76 -8.99 18.50
CA PRO A 117 -6.96 -8.32 18.02
C PRO A 117 -6.89 -6.82 18.32
N LEU A 118 -7.03 -6.01 17.28
CA LEU A 118 -6.91 -4.54 17.37
C LEU A 118 -8.05 -3.84 16.65
N TRP A 119 -8.46 -4.40 15.50
CA TRP A 119 -9.39 -3.69 14.62
C TRP A 119 -10.78 -3.53 15.18
N GLY A 120 -11.25 -4.42 16.05
CA GLY A 120 -12.55 -4.25 16.72
C GLY A 120 -12.61 -2.93 17.52
N ASP A 121 -11.62 -2.71 18.37
CA ASP A 121 -11.52 -1.49 19.18
C ASP A 121 -11.31 -0.24 18.33
N LEU A 122 -10.48 -0.33 17.27
CA LEU A 122 -10.24 0.78 16.36
C LEU A 122 -11.49 1.18 15.57
N ILE A 123 -12.30 0.22 15.12
CA ILE A 123 -13.56 0.49 14.42
C ILE A 123 -14.51 1.28 15.33
N GLU A 124 -14.70 0.85 16.57
CA GLU A 124 -15.56 1.57 17.51
C GLU A 124 -14.98 2.94 17.87
N TYR A 125 -13.68 3.04 18.08
CA TYR A 125 -13.03 4.32 18.34
C TYR A 125 -13.20 5.32 17.18
N MET A 126 -13.01 4.86 15.94
CA MET A 126 -13.20 5.69 14.75
C MET A 126 -14.67 6.09 14.56
N ARG A 127 -15.60 5.20 14.88
CA ARG A 127 -17.03 5.50 14.85
C ARG A 127 -17.39 6.64 15.79
N GLU A 128 -16.90 6.58 17.04
CA GLU A 128 -17.21 7.58 18.07
C GLU A 128 -16.47 8.91 17.84
N ASN A 129 -15.22 8.85 17.38
CA ASN A 129 -14.32 10.01 17.37
C ASN A 129 -14.11 10.62 15.99
N ALA A 130 -14.39 9.90 14.91
CA ALA A 130 -14.33 10.41 13.55
C ALA A 130 -15.72 10.48 12.90
N GLU A 131 -16.41 9.35 12.73
CA GLU A 131 -17.69 9.29 12.01
C GLU A 131 -18.78 10.13 12.71
N ALA A 132 -19.01 9.91 13.99
CA ALA A 132 -20.04 10.64 14.75
C ALA A 132 -19.76 12.16 14.87
N LYS A 133 -18.49 12.56 14.73
CA LYS A 133 -18.07 13.97 14.78
C LYS A 133 -17.86 14.60 13.39
N GLY A 134 -18.17 13.87 12.31
CA GLY A 134 -17.98 14.34 10.93
C GLY A 134 -16.53 14.66 10.54
N ARG A 135 -15.54 14.00 11.15
CA ARG A 135 -14.13 14.18 10.85
C ARG A 135 -13.77 13.50 9.53
N PRO A 136 -12.93 14.12 8.66
CA PRO A 136 -12.55 13.54 7.37
C PRO A 136 -11.51 12.43 7.48
N HIS A 137 -10.95 12.20 8.66
CA HIS A 137 -9.86 11.26 8.90
C HIS A 137 -10.27 9.81 8.66
N CYS A 138 -9.48 9.05 7.91
CA CYS A 138 -9.73 7.65 7.60
C CYS A 138 -8.55 6.75 7.97
N LEU A 139 -8.83 5.60 8.55
CA LEU A 139 -7.88 4.49 8.65
C LEU A 139 -8.02 3.60 7.42
N LEU A 140 -6.89 3.25 6.80
CA LEU A 140 -6.81 2.36 5.66
C LEU A 140 -6.12 1.06 6.06
N VAL A 141 -6.84 -0.05 5.94
CA VAL A 141 -6.29 -1.41 6.08
C VAL A 141 -5.89 -1.90 4.72
N VAL A 142 -4.62 -2.16 4.48
CA VAL A 142 -4.15 -2.86 3.28
C VAL A 142 -3.73 -4.26 3.65
N THR A 143 -4.30 -5.27 2.99
CA THR A 143 -4.09 -6.65 3.40
C THR A 143 -4.08 -7.65 2.25
N LYS A 144 -3.34 -8.76 2.45
CA LYS A 144 -3.39 -10.00 1.68
C LYS A 144 -4.04 -11.15 2.48
N ALA A 145 -4.74 -10.82 3.54
CA ALA A 145 -5.48 -11.80 4.36
C ALA A 145 -6.80 -12.23 3.71
N GLY A 146 -7.29 -13.40 4.08
CA GLY A 146 -8.63 -13.90 3.78
C GLY A 146 -9.62 -13.62 4.92
N LEU A 147 -10.82 -14.22 4.82
CA LEU A 147 -11.90 -14.02 5.81
C LEU A 147 -11.50 -14.39 7.24
N GLU A 148 -10.58 -15.33 7.40
CA GLU A 148 -10.15 -15.79 8.71
C GLU A 148 -9.40 -14.73 9.55
N HIS A 149 -9.00 -13.62 8.94
CA HIS A 149 -8.42 -12.46 9.62
C HIS A 149 -9.39 -11.27 9.69
N CYS A 150 -10.58 -11.40 9.11
CA CYS A 150 -11.57 -10.32 9.03
C CYS A 150 -12.61 -10.35 10.17
N GLY A 151 -12.37 -11.07 11.27
CA GLY A 151 -13.33 -11.26 12.37
C GLY A 151 -13.92 -9.92 12.85
N ALA A 152 -13.09 -8.94 13.16
CA ALA A 152 -13.52 -7.62 13.56
C ALA A 152 -14.50 -6.96 12.58
N PHE A 153 -14.24 -7.07 11.27
CA PHE A 153 -15.09 -6.50 10.21
C PHE A 153 -16.39 -7.29 9.98
N LEU A 154 -16.44 -8.55 10.39
CA LEU A 154 -17.65 -9.38 10.30
C LEU A 154 -18.58 -9.17 11.50
N GLU A 155 -18.04 -8.81 12.65
CA GLU A 155 -18.74 -8.68 13.92
C GLU A 155 -19.22 -7.24 14.19
N HIS A 156 -18.50 -6.22 13.67
CA HIS A 156 -18.83 -4.82 13.87
C HIS A 156 -19.61 -4.23 12.68
N LYS A 157 -20.39 -3.19 12.98
CA LYS A 157 -21.04 -2.42 11.92
C LYS A 157 -20.01 -1.64 11.10
N PRO A 158 -20.23 -1.44 9.79
CA PRO A 158 -19.36 -0.59 8.98
C PRO A 158 -19.20 0.82 9.57
N CYS A 159 -17.99 1.35 9.48
CA CYS A 159 -17.64 2.72 9.83
C CYS A 159 -17.11 3.42 8.58
N ALA A 160 -17.67 4.56 8.20
CA ALA A 160 -17.31 5.28 6.98
C ALA A 160 -15.84 5.77 6.98
N ASN A 161 -15.25 5.91 8.17
CA ASN A 161 -13.88 6.33 8.37
C ASN A 161 -12.87 5.17 8.42
N VAL A 162 -13.30 3.94 8.11
CA VAL A 162 -12.44 2.76 7.97
C VAL A 162 -12.60 2.16 6.59
N ILE A 163 -11.50 2.07 5.87
CA ILE A 163 -11.43 1.57 4.49
C ILE A 163 -10.65 0.26 4.50
N VAL A 164 -11.18 -0.79 3.88
CA VAL A 164 -10.48 -2.08 3.75
C VAL A 164 -10.05 -2.27 2.30
N SER A 165 -8.76 -2.38 2.07
CA SER A 165 -8.17 -2.54 0.75
C SER A 165 -7.49 -3.89 0.64
N PHE A 166 -8.06 -4.75 -0.20
CA PHE A 166 -7.48 -6.06 -0.47
C PHE A 166 -6.45 -5.97 -1.61
N SER A 167 -5.21 -6.37 -1.31
CA SER A 167 -4.20 -6.56 -2.33
C SER A 167 -4.36 -7.96 -2.92
N ILE A 168 -4.73 -8.02 -4.20
CA ILE A 168 -5.05 -9.27 -4.91
C ILE A 168 -4.14 -9.36 -6.13
N ASN A 169 -3.56 -10.53 -6.36
CA ASN A 169 -2.73 -10.82 -7.52
C ASN A 169 -3.41 -11.85 -8.41
N ALA A 170 -2.91 -12.05 -9.65
CA ALA A 170 -3.31 -13.19 -10.44
C ALA A 170 -3.11 -14.49 -9.63
N PRO A 171 -4.03 -15.47 -9.69
CA PRO A 171 -3.95 -16.67 -8.83
C PRO A 171 -2.61 -17.40 -8.93
N GLU A 172 -2.04 -17.49 -10.14
CA GLU A 172 -0.74 -18.10 -10.38
C GLU A 172 0.38 -17.30 -9.73
N ALA A 173 0.37 -15.97 -9.90
CA ALA A 173 1.36 -15.09 -9.29
C ALA A 173 1.30 -15.13 -7.76
N ALA A 174 0.09 -15.19 -7.18
CA ALA A 174 -0.08 -15.32 -5.75
C ALA A 174 0.50 -16.63 -5.22
N ARG A 175 0.25 -17.77 -5.89
CA ARG A 175 0.83 -19.07 -5.51
C ARG A 175 2.35 -19.08 -5.57
N ASP A 176 2.91 -18.47 -6.61
CA ASP A 176 4.35 -18.52 -6.87
C ASP A 176 5.12 -17.55 -5.97
N HIS A 177 4.51 -16.48 -5.47
CA HIS A 177 5.22 -15.37 -4.84
C HIS A 177 4.68 -14.87 -3.50
N GLU A 178 3.45 -15.24 -3.09
CA GLU A 178 2.81 -14.66 -1.89
C GLU A 178 2.62 -15.71 -0.78
N PHE A 179 3.74 -16.28 -0.33
CA PHE A 179 3.75 -17.36 0.66
C PHE A 179 3.17 -16.92 2.00
N GLY A 180 2.32 -17.73 2.58
CA GLY A 180 1.66 -17.49 3.87
C GLY A 180 0.51 -16.48 3.82
N ALA A 181 0.30 -15.79 2.70
CA ALA A 181 -0.90 -14.99 2.47
C ALA A 181 -2.07 -15.89 2.03
N ALA A 182 -3.30 -15.42 2.18
CA ALA A 182 -4.47 -16.13 1.68
C ALA A 182 -4.43 -16.27 0.15
N ALA A 183 -5.08 -17.28 -0.41
CA ALA A 183 -5.22 -17.40 -1.86
C ALA A 183 -5.90 -16.17 -2.47
N ALA A 184 -5.63 -15.88 -3.74
CA ALA A 184 -6.20 -14.71 -4.41
C ALA A 184 -7.73 -14.74 -4.39
N GLU A 185 -8.30 -15.91 -4.60
CA GLU A 185 -9.73 -16.17 -4.57
C GLU A 185 -10.34 -15.92 -3.19
N ASP A 186 -9.65 -16.31 -2.12
CA ASP A 186 -10.12 -16.11 -0.74
C ASP A 186 -10.14 -14.62 -0.36
N ARG A 187 -9.16 -13.84 -0.86
CA ARG A 187 -9.15 -12.37 -0.69
C ARG A 187 -10.31 -11.72 -1.45
N LEU A 188 -10.62 -12.20 -2.65
CA LEU A 188 -11.75 -11.71 -3.43
C LEU A 188 -13.08 -12.02 -2.71
N VAL A 189 -13.23 -13.24 -2.19
CA VAL A 189 -14.40 -13.63 -1.37
C VAL A 189 -14.51 -12.74 -0.13
N ALA A 190 -13.40 -12.47 0.55
CA ALA A 190 -13.38 -11.55 1.70
C ALA A 190 -13.83 -10.14 1.30
N ALA A 191 -13.30 -9.59 0.21
CA ALA A 191 -13.66 -8.28 -0.32
C ALA A 191 -15.16 -8.20 -0.67
N MET A 192 -15.70 -9.22 -1.35
CA MET A 192 -17.13 -9.32 -1.68
C MET A 192 -18.00 -9.38 -0.42
N ARG A 193 -17.58 -10.16 0.58
CA ARG A 193 -18.31 -10.30 1.83
C ARG A 193 -18.36 -8.99 2.60
N LEU A 194 -17.23 -8.30 2.77
CA LEU A 194 -17.18 -7.01 3.47
C LEU A 194 -17.94 -5.92 2.72
N LYS A 195 -17.82 -5.85 1.40
CA LYS A 195 -18.64 -4.93 0.60
C LYS A 195 -20.13 -5.16 0.78
N LYS A 196 -20.59 -6.42 0.77
CA LYS A 196 -22.00 -6.78 1.01
C LYS A 196 -22.50 -6.36 2.40
N LEU A 197 -21.61 -6.30 3.39
CA LEU A 197 -21.94 -5.79 4.73
C LEU A 197 -21.97 -4.26 4.81
N GLY A 198 -21.53 -3.55 3.74
CA GLY A 198 -21.53 -2.09 3.67
C GLY A 198 -20.19 -1.42 3.98
N TRP A 199 -19.11 -2.18 4.12
CA TRP A 199 -17.77 -1.59 4.28
C TRP A 199 -17.32 -0.87 3.01
N ARG A 200 -16.52 0.17 3.18
CA ARG A 200 -15.76 0.79 2.09
C ARG A 200 -14.65 -0.17 1.68
N VAL A 201 -14.80 -0.79 0.51
CA VAL A 201 -13.85 -1.79 0.00
C VAL A 201 -13.11 -1.23 -1.21
N ARG A 202 -11.80 -1.30 -1.17
CA ARG A 202 -10.88 -1.01 -2.28
C ARG A 202 -10.11 -2.27 -2.68
N VAL A 203 -9.59 -2.28 -3.88
CA VAL A 203 -8.74 -3.37 -4.38
C VAL A 203 -7.42 -2.79 -4.88
N ARG A 204 -6.34 -3.49 -4.61
CA ARG A 204 -5.03 -3.22 -5.21
C ARG A 204 -4.61 -4.40 -6.08
N LEU A 205 -4.37 -4.16 -7.35
CA LEU A 205 -3.61 -5.04 -8.23
C LEU A 205 -2.16 -4.50 -8.23
N ASP A 206 -1.48 -4.69 -7.10
CA ASP A 206 -0.15 -4.14 -6.84
C ASP A 206 0.64 -5.05 -5.87
N PRO A 207 1.76 -5.64 -6.36
CA PRO A 207 2.30 -5.49 -7.70
C PRO A 207 1.64 -6.43 -8.72
N MET A 208 1.37 -5.93 -9.92
CA MET A 208 1.17 -6.77 -11.09
C MET A 208 2.54 -7.28 -11.57
N ILE A 209 2.65 -8.59 -11.84
CA ILE A 209 3.92 -9.24 -12.21
C ILE A 209 3.86 -9.63 -13.68
N HIS A 210 4.81 -9.16 -14.48
CA HIS A 210 4.84 -9.45 -15.91
C HIS A 210 5.03 -10.95 -16.20
N GLY A 211 4.18 -11.48 -17.08
CA GLY A 211 4.18 -12.88 -17.49
C GLY A 211 3.04 -13.71 -16.89
N TYR A 212 2.20 -13.10 -16.03
CA TYR A 212 0.97 -13.70 -15.53
C TYR A 212 -0.26 -13.07 -16.21
N ASP A 213 -1.34 -13.85 -16.34
CA ASP A 213 -2.61 -13.40 -16.91
C ASP A 213 -3.51 -12.80 -15.82
N TYR A 214 -3.91 -11.55 -16.01
CA TYR A 214 -4.80 -10.80 -15.12
C TYR A 214 -6.24 -10.72 -15.63
N SER A 215 -6.53 -11.23 -16.82
CA SER A 215 -7.82 -11.05 -17.50
C SER A 215 -9.00 -11.50 -16.63
N ARG A 216 -8.92 -12.69 -16.06
CA ARG A 216 -9.96 -13.21 -15.16
C ARG A 216 -10.10 -12.40 -13.90
N LEU A 217 -8.99 -12.02 -13.26
CA LEU A 217 -9.01 -11.21 -12.03
C LEU A 217 -9.64 -9.83 -12.29
N ILE A 218 -9.35 -9.20 -13.42
CA ILE A 218 -9.95 -7.91 -13.82
C ILE A 218 -11.46 -8.03 -13.94
N GLU A 219 -11.98 -9.12 -14.54
CA GLU A 219 -13.43 -9.36 -14.62
C GLU A 219 -14.07 -9.60 -13.24
N ASP A 220 -13.42 -10.37 -12.38
CA ASP A 220 -13.90 -10.63 -11.04
C ASP A 220 -13.92 -9.33 -10.19
N VAL A 221 -12.90 -8.45 -10.34
CA VAL A 221 -12.86 -7.13 -9.73
C VAL A 221 -13.92 -6.20 -10.31
N ALA A 222 -14.20 -6.26 -11.62
CA ALA A 222 -15.30 -5.52 -12.24
C ALA A 222 -16.65 -5.94 -11.67
N THR A 223 -16.85 -7.23 -11.43
CA THR A 223 -18.06 -7.77 -10.80
C THR A 223 -18.19 -7.35 -9.34
N LEU A 224 -17.07 -7.32 -8.59
CA LEU A 224 -17.02 -6.76 -7.24
C LEU A 224 -17.40 -5.28 -7.21
N ALA A 225 -17.03 -4.50 -8.24
CA ALA A 225 -17.23 -3.04 -8.32
C ALA A 225 -16.82 -2.34 -7.02
N PRO A 226 -15.53 -2.36 -6.63
CA PRO A 226 -15.06 -1.74 -5.38
C PRO A 226 -15.16 -0.22 -5.46
N GLU A 227 -15.00 0.48 -4.34
CA GLU A 227 -14.92 1.95 -4.32
C GLU A 227 -13.81 2.47 -5.24
N ARG A 228 -12.67 1.77 -5.23
CA ARG A 228 -11.49 2.14 -6.02
C ARG A 228 -10.61 0.92 -6.32
N VAL A 229 -9.96 0.96 -7.47
CA VAL A 229 -8.88 0.04 -7.83
C VAL A 229 -7.58 0.83 -7.96
N THR A 230 -6.52 0.31 -7.36
CA THR A 230 -5.17 0.86 -7.54
C THR A 230 -4.30 -0.16 -8.23
N LEU A 231 -3.75 0.22 -9.36
CA LEU A 231 -2.85 -0.60 -10.16
C LEU A 231 -1.39 -0.23 -9.86
N GLY A 232 -0.51 -1.20 -9.88
CA GLY A 232 0.93 -0.98 -9.77
C GLY A 232 1.67 -2.18 -10.34
N THR A 233 2.66 -1.97 -11.20
CA THR A 233 3.54 -3.07 -11.64
C THR A 233 4.65 -3.32 -10.63
N LEU A 234 5.25 -4.50 -10.68
CA LEU A 234 6.41 -4.83 -9.85
C LEU A 234 7.51 -3.79 -10.06
N ARG A 235 8.03 -3.30 -8.96
CA ARG A 235 9.15 -2.38 -8.87
C ARG A 235 10.00 -2.74 -7.67
N ALA A 236 11.26 -2.41 -7.70
CA ALA A 236 12.17 -2.69 -6.61
C ALA A 236 13.28 -1.65 -6.51
N ASP A 237 13.75 -1.41 -5.29
CA ASP A 237 15.05 -0.80 -5.08
C ASP A 237 16.15 -1.79 -5.54
N PRO A 238 17.14 -1.37 -6.33
CA PRO A 238 18.24 -2.23 -6.74
C PRO A 238 19.02 -2.87 -5.58
N THR A 239 19.01 -2.25 -4.41
CA THR A 239 19.66 -2.80 -3.21
C THR A 239 18.88 -3.99 -2.64
N LEU A 240 17.56 -4.04 -2.82
CA LEU A 240 16.72 -5.17 -2.44
C LEU A 240 16.92 -6.40 -3.33
N ILE A 241 17.22 -6.20 -4.63
CA ILE A 241 17.32 -7.28 -5.62
C ILE A 241 18.36 -8.35 -5.21
N PRO A 242 19.57 -7.99 -4.75
CA PRO A 242 20.56 -8.97 -4.27
C PRO A 242 20.11 -9.74 -3.01
N GLU A 243 19.30 -9.10 -2.16
CA GLU A 243 18.83 -9.70 -0.90
C GLU A 243 17.79 -10.82 -1.14
N VAL A 244 17.08 -10.74 -2.26
CA VAL A 244 16.10 -11.74 -2.69
C VAL A 244 16.65 -12.65 -3.80
N LYS A 245 17.89 -13.11 -3.66
CA LYS A 245 18.57 -13.98 -4.63
C LYS A 245 17.69 -15.16 -5.05
N GLY A 246 17.67 -15.44 -6.35
CA GLY A 246 16.89 -16.52 -6.93
C GLY A 246 15.43 -16.22 -7.20
N VAL A 247 14.99 -14.97 -7.01
CA VAL A 247 13.63 -14.52 -7.41
C VAL A 247 13.70 -13.92 -8.80
N SER A 248 13.49 -14.77 -9.82
CA SER A 248 13.65 -14.42 -11.25
C SER A 248 12.71 -13.32 -11.74
N ILE A 249 11.67 -12.96 -10.99
CA ILE A 249 10.76 -11.87 -11.38
C ILE A 249 11.44 -10.51 -11.46
N PHE A 250 12.53 -10.29 -10.72
CA PHE A 250 13.30 -9.05 -10.77
C PHE A 250 14.22 -8.97 -11.99
N ASP A 251 14.54 -10.09 -12.64
CA ASP A 251 15.41 -10.12 -13.83
C ASP A 251 14.79 -9.37 -15.03
N LYS A 252 13.48 -9.16 -15.01
CA LYS A 252 12.74 -8.44 -16.05
C LYS A 252 12.63 -6.94 -15.79
N LEU A 253 13.09 -6.46 -14.64
CA LEU A 253 13.13 -5.02 -14.36
C LEU A 253 14.25 -4.37 -15.17
N GLY A 254 13.98 -3.15 -15.63
CA GLY A 254 14.95 -2.36 -16.39
C GLY A 254 16.00 -1.71 -15.48
N VAL A 255 16.83 -0.88 -16.09
CA VAL A 255 17.77 -0.01 -15.38
C VAL A 255 16.97 0.91 -14.45
N PRO A 256 17.47 1.16 -13.22
CA PRO A 256 16.80 2.07 -12.31
C PRO A 256 16.52 3.43 -12.93
N ASP A 257 15.34 3.97 -12.67
CA ASP A 257 14.95 5.32 -13.08
C ASP A 257 15.80 6.39 -12.34
N PRO A 258 15.66 7.69 -12.70
CA PRO A 258 16.40 8.75 -12.02
C PRO A 258 16.13 8.83 -10.51
N GLU A 259 15.01 8.30 -10.04
CA GLU A 259 14.64 8.19 -8.62
C GLU A 259 15.28 6.95 -7.96
N GLY A 260 16.02 6.14 -8.72
CA GLY A 260 16.71 4.95 -8.23
C GLY A 260 15.82 3.71 -8.09
N ILE A 261 14.65 3.68 -8.74
CA ILE A 261 13.73 2.54 -8.69
C ILE A 261 13.80 1.74 -10.00
N ALA A 262 14.06 0.44 -9.91
CA ALA A 262 13.98 -0.47 -11.03
C ALA A 262 12.51 -0.82 -11.32
N ARG A 263 12.08 -0.61 -12.58
CA ARG A 263 10.72 -0.85 -13.07
C ARG A 263 10.76 -1.67 -14.33
N TYR A 264 9.65 -2.27 -14.73
CA TYR A 264 9.51 -2.78 -16.11
C TYR A 264 9.65 -1.64 -17.11
N PRO A 265 10.13 -1.92 -18.36
CA PRO A 265 10.08 -0.96 -19.45
C PRO A 265 8.67 -0.34 -19.58
N ARG A 266 8.62 0.93 -19.98
CA ARG A 266 7.37 1.69 -19.99
C ARG A 266 6.28 1.01 -20.83
N GLU A 267 6.62 0.52 -22.01
CA GLU A 267 5.71 -0.18 -22.91
C GLU A 267 5.12 -1.45 -22.26
N VAL A 268 5.89 -2.16 -21.44
CA VAL A 268 5.43 -3.33 -20.68
C VAL A 268 4.41 -2.88 -19.62
N ARG A 269 4.72 -1.81 -18.87
CA ARG A 269 3.80 -1.29 -17.85
C ARG A 269 2.47 -0.84 -18.46
N MET A 270 2.54 -0.09 -19.59
CA MET A 270 1.36 0.35 -20.33
C MET A 270 0.50 -0.84 -20.78
N ALA A 271 1.12 -1.86 -21.38
CA ALA A 271 0.42 -3.06 -21.81
C ALA A 271 -0.23 -3.84 -20.67
N MET A 272 0.34 -3.77 -19.46
CA MET A 272 -0.25 -4.39 -18.26
C MET A 272 -1.40 -3.56 -17.66
N TYR A 273 -1.33 -2.23 -17.71
CA TYR A 273 -2.37 -1.37 -17.14
C TYR A 273 -3.59 -1.21 -18.05
N GLN A 274 -3.39 -1.08 -19.36
CA GLN A 274 -4.44 -0.72 -20.31
C GLN A 274 -5.69 -1.62 -20.22
N PRO A 275 -5.57 -2.97 -20.20
CA PRO A 275 -6.75 -3.83 -20.09
C PRO A 275 -7.58 -3.60 -18.81
N ALA A 276 -6.89 -3.30 -17.69
CA ALA A 276 -7.55 -3.00 -16.43
C ALA A 276 -8.25 -1.63 -16.47
N VAL A 277 -7.59 -0.61 -17.04
CA VAL A 277 -8.16 0.72 -17.20
C VAL A 277 -9.39 0.68 -18.10
N ASP A 278 -9.30 0.02 -19.26
CA ASP A 278 -10.41 -0.10 -20.21
C ASP A 278 -11.63 -0.79 -19.58
N ARG A 279 -11.39 -1.85 -18.83
CA ARG A 279 -12.46 -2.66 -18.25
C ARG A 279 -13.08 -2.05 -16.99
N LEU A 280 -12.27 -1.42 -16.14
CA LEU A 280 -12.69 -0.94 -14.83
C LEU A 280 -13.08 0.55 -14.81
N GLY A 281 -12.65 1.35 -15.81
CA GLY A 281 -12.84 2.79 -15.83
C GLY A 281 -14.31 3.25 -15.80
N GLY A 282 -15.24 2.41 -16.29
CA GLY A 282 -16.69 2.64 -16.20
C GLY A 282 -17.35 2.05 -14.94
N VAL A 283 -16.58 1.37 -14.07
CA VAL A 283 -17.10 0.62 -12.91
C VAL A 283 -16.73 1.27 -11.59
N CYS A 284 -15.48 1.73 -11.47
CA CYS A 284 -14.96 2.31 -10.23
C CYS A 284 -13.88 3.36 -10.51
N SER A 285 -13.47 4.08 -9.48
CA SER A 285 -12.31 4.99 -9.56
C SER A 285 -11.02 4.17 -9.73
N ILE A 286 -10.13 4.61 -10.63
CA ILE A 286 -8.82 3.96 -10.87
C ILE A 286 -7.71 4.94 -10.53
N GLY A 287 -6.65 4.42 -9.94
CA GLY A 287 -5.40 5.13 -9.74
C GLY A 287 -4.19 4.21 -9.87
N LEU A 288 -3.01 4.79 -10.00
CA LEU A 288 -1.77 4.05 -10.07
C LEU A 288 -0.97 4.21 -8.76
N CYS A 289 -0.21 3.19 -8.40
CA CYS A 289 0.67 3.21 -7.23
C CYS A 289 2.09 3.55 -7.63
N GLU A 290 2.61 4.67 -7.11
CA GLU A 290 4.00 5.13 -7.35
C GLU A 290 4.38 5.08 -8.84
N GLU A 291 3.53 5.58 -9.70
CA GLU A 291 3.76 5.63 -11.15
C GLU A 291 4.01 7.08 -11.60
N THR A 292 4.69 7.24 -12.73
CA THR A 292 5.06 8.55 -13.27
C THR A 292 3.86 9.26 -13.91
N GLU A 293 3.88 10.59 -13.91
CA GLU A 293 2.77 11.43 -14.39
C GLU A 293 2.43 11.16 -15.86
N ASP A 294 3.44 10.96 -16.71
CA ASP A 294 3.25 10.67 -18.13
C ASP A 294 2.47 9.37 -18.38
N VAL A 295 2.66 8.36 -17.53
CA VAL A 295 1.89 7.10 -17.59
C VAL A 295 0.44 7.33 -17.15
N TRP A 296 0.21 8.12 -16.11
CA TRP A 296 -1.15 8.49 -15.68
C TRP A 296 -1.90 9.19 -16.84
N LEU A 297 -1.28 10.20 -17.44
CA LEU A 297 -1.90 11.00 -18.50
C LEU A 297 -2.18 10.17 -19.77
N GLU A 298 -1.26 9.30 -20.17
CA GLU A 298 -1.44 8.45 -21.36
C GLU A 298 -2.57 7.43 -21.16
N LEU A 299 -2.77 6.95 -19.93
CA LEU A 299 -3.90 6.08 -19.58
C LEU A 299 -5.23 6.86 -19.39
N GLY A 300 -5.22 8.17 -19.58
CA GLY A 300 -6.39 9.02 -19.39
C GLY A 300 -6.82 9.18 -17.92
N LEU A 301 -5.90 8.96 -17.00
CA LEU A 301 -6.13 9.08 -15.56
C LEU A 301 -5.74 10.48 -15.03
N ASP A 302 -6.47 10.96 -14.04
CA ASP A 302 -6.25 12.28 -13.43
C ASP A 302 -5.11 12.22 -12.40
N ALA A 303 -3.93 12.67 -12.81
CA ALA A 303 -2.74 12.72 -11.97
C ALA A 303 -2.84 13.78 -10.85
N GLU A 304 -3.62 14.86 -11.04
CA GLU A 304 -3.81 15.90 -10.03
C GLU A 304 -4.66 15.39 -8.87
N ARG A 305 -5.72 14.65 -9.16
CA ARG A 305 -6.58 14.03 -8.14
C ARG A 305 -5.89 12.93 -7.36
N LYS A 306 -4.82 12.35 -7.90
CA LYS A 306 -4.06 11.27 -7.26
C LYS A 306 -4.98 10.17 -6.72
N THR A 307 -5.89 9.68 -7.56
CA THR A 307 -6.94 8.71 -7.19
C THR A 307 -6.39 7.32 -6.86
N CYS A 308 -5.28 7.23 -6.14
CA CYS A 308 -4.74 5.96 -5.67
C CYS A 308 -5.31 5.56 -4.31
N ASN A 309 -4.89 4.41 -3.80
CA ASN A 309 -5.39 3.83 -2.55
C ASN A 309 -5.22 4.74 -1.34
N CYS A 310 -4.15 5.55 -1.31
CA CYS A 310 -3.81 6.42 -0.18
C CYS A 310 -4.54 7.77 -0.19
N ASN A 311 -5.42 8.03 -1.15
CA ASN A 311 -6.30 9.21 -1.14
C ASN A 311 -7.62 8.86 -0.42
N PRO A 312 -8.04 9.58 0.63
CA PRO A 312 -9.27 9.26 1.39
C PRO A 312 -10.57 9.56 0.63
N PHE A 313 -10.53 10.44 -0.40
CA PHE A 313 -11.70 10.99 -1.12
C PHE A 313 -11.84 10.45 -2.53
#